data_a163c923625896d04049badaf15488ca
#
_entry.id   a163c923625896d04049badaf15488ca
#
_cell.length_a   1.000
_cell.length_b   1.000
_cell.length_c   1.000
_cell.angle_alpha   90.00
_cell.angle_beta   90.00
_cell.angle_gamma   90.00
#
_symmetry.space_group_name_H-M   'P 1'
#
loop_
_entity.id
_entity.type
_entity.pdbx_description
1 polymer ?
#
loop_
_entity_poly.entity_id
_entity_poly.type
_entity_poly.pdbx_seq_one_letter_code
_entity_poly.pdbx_strand_id
1 'polypeptide(L)'
;MATTTETRAPAHLWIVGALALLWNAFGCLDYTMTNLKNPAWLAKMPADQLAYMDTLPKWLIGFWAIGVWGGLAGAILLLMRNRYAVWAFGLSFVGAIIGIGYQLFVAKIPASMKQGANGIMPWVIIVIAAVFYWYAITAEKKGLLR
;
A
#
# COMPACT_ATOMS: atom_id res chain seq x y z
N MET A 1 0.39 32.88 -30.08
CA MET A 1 0.01 32.48 -28.74
C MET A 1 -0.04 30.97 -28.66
N ALA A 2 0.95 30.37 -28.01
CA ALA A 2 0.87 28.96 -27.75
C ALA A 2 -0.22 28.74 -26.70
N THR A 3 -1.37 28.27 -27.08
CA THR A 3 -2.35 27.72 -26.17
C THR A 3 -1.75 26.46 -25.57
N THR A 4 -1.23 26.55 -24.35
CA THR A 4 -0.96 25.37 -23.57
C THR A 4 -2.31 24.68 -23.34
N THR A 5 -2.63 23.74 -24.21
CA THR A 5 -3.73 22.84 -23.96
C THR A 5 -3.34 22.00 -22.76
N GLU A 6 -3.80 22.40 -21.58
CA GLU A 6 -3.70 21.55 -20.40
C GLU A 6 -4.37 20.22 -20.74
N THR A 7 -3.61 19.14 -20.68
CA THR A 7 -4.15 17.80 -20.89
C THR A 7 -5.20 17.54 -19.81
N ARG A 8 -6.46 17.45 -20.26
CA ARG A 8 -7.56 17.17 -19.33
C ARG A 8 -7.35 15.80 -18.70
N ALA A 9 -7.53 15.73 -17.40
CA ALA A 9 -7.40 14.47 -16.69
C ALA A 9 -8.48 13.48 -17.17
N PRO A 10 -8.08 12.28 -17.64
CA PRO A 10 -9.05 11.27 -18.02
C PRO A 10 -9.78 10.70 -16.82
N ALA A 11 -10.97 10.15 -17.02
CA ALA A 11 -11.79 9.58 -15.97
C ALA A 11 -11.04 8.46 -15.21
N HIS A 12 -10.21 7.67 -15.92
CA HIS A 12 -9.46 6.58 -15.29
C HIS A 12 -8.49 7.09 -14.21
N LEU A 13 -7.94 8.29 -14.34
CA LEU A 13 -7.07 8.88 -13.32
C LEU A 13 -7.83 9.06 -11.99
N TRP A 14 -9.04 9.59 -12.07
CA TRP A 14 -9.88 9.80 -10.88
C TRP A 14 -10.33 8.49 -10.26
N ILE A 15 -10.67 7.50 -11.09
CA ILE A 15 -11.08 6.17 -10.64
C ILE A 15 -9.93 5.46 -9.94
N VAL A 16 -8.76 5.41 -10.56
CA VAL A 16 -7.58 4.77 -9.98
C VAL A 16 -7.14 5.49 -8.71
N GLY A 17 -7.13 6.82 -8.73
CA GLY A 17 -6.78 7.62 -7.55
C GLY A 17 -7.74 7.38 -6.39
N ALA A 18 -9.04 7.31 -6.64
CA ALA A 18 -10.04 7.02 -5.61
C ALA A 18 -9.89 5.60 -5.06
N LEU A 19 -9.68 4.60 -5.91
CA LEU A 19 -9.45 3.23 -5.50
C LEU A 19 -8.17 3.10 -4.67
N ALA A 20 -7.09 3.77 -5.11
CA ALA A 20 -5.83 3.79 -4.37
C ALA A 20 -6.00 4.45 -3.00
N LEU A 21 -6.77 5.55 -2.93
CA LEU A 21 -7.05 6.24 -1.69
C LEU A 21 -7.79 5.33 -0.70
N LEU A 22 -8.86 4.67 -1.15
CA LEU A 22 -9.65 3.77 -0.30
C LEU A 22 -8.83 2.57 0.15
N TRP A 23 -8.09 1.95 -0.74
CA TRP A 23 -7.26 0.79 -0.45
C TRP A 23 -6.18 1.13 0.59
N ASN A 24 -5.46 2.21 0.37
CA ASN A 24 -4.37 2.61 1.27
C ASN A 24 -4.89 3.21 2.58
N ALA A 25 -6.03 3.89 2.57
CA ALA A 25 -6.68 4.37 3.80
C ALA A 25 -7.06 3.19 4.70
N PHE A 26 -7.59 2.11 4.13
CA PHE A 26 -7.86 0.89 4.89
C PHE A 26 -6.56 0.29 5.45
N GLY A 27 -5.49 0.25 4.67
CA GLY A 27 -4.19 -0.21 5.13
C GLY A 27 -3.63 0.63 6.28
N CYS A 28 -3.79 1.95 6.21
CA CYS A 28 -3.40 2.86 7.29
C CYS A 28 -4.24 2.65 8.54
N LEU A 29 -5.53 2.39 8.39
CA LEU A 29 -6.43 2.06 9.50
C LEU A 29 -5.99 0.76 10.18
N ASP A 30 -5.74 -0.29 9.39
CA ASP A 30 -5.26 -1.58 9.90
C ASP A 30 -3.93 -1.42 10.63
N TYR A 31 -2.98 -0.69 10.04
CA TYR A 31 -1.71 -0.38 10.67
C TYR A 31 -1.89 0.32 12.02
N THR A 32 -2.70 1.36 12.04
CA THR A 32 -2.91 2.20 13.23
C THR A 32 -3.57 1.39 14.34
N MET A 33 -4.67 0.70 14.03
CA MET A 33 -5.42 -0.08 15.03
C MET A 33 -4.60 -1.23 15.58
N THR A 34 -3.81 -1.88 14.74
CA THR A 34 -2.96 -2.99 15.16
C THR A 34 -1.82 -2.50 16.07
N ASN A 35 -1.16 -1.41 15.71
CA ASN A 35 -0.03 -0.89 16.51
C ASN A 35 -0.48 -0.21 17.79
N LEU A 36 -1.67 0.38 17.85
CA LEU A 36 -2.28 0.90 19.06
C LEU A 36 -2.86 -0.20 19.94
N LYS A 37 -2.85 -1.44 19.48
CA LYS A 37 -3.40 -2.61 20.17
C LYS A 37 -4.87 -2.40 20.57
N ASN A 38 -5.67 -1.91 19.63
CA ASN A 38 -7.10 -1.72 19.84
C ASN A 38 -7.76 -3.08 20.13
N PRO A 39 -8.41 -3.27 21.30
CA PRO A 39 -8.95 -4.59 21.67
C PRO A 39 -10.00 -5.12 20.72
N ALA A 40 -10.89 -4.26 20.23
CA ALA A 40 -11.95 -4.66 19.30
C ALA A 40 -11.37 -5.09 17.94
N TRP A 41 -10.30 -4.45 17.50
CA TRP A 41 -9.62 -4.81 16.25
C TRP A 41 -8.87 -6.12 16.38
N LEU A 42 -8.08 -6.27 17.45
CA LEU A 42 -7.29 -7.48 17.70
C LEU A 42 -8.16 -8.70 18.01
N ALA A 43 -9.37 -8.52 18.54
CA ALA A 43 -10.29 -9.62 18.82
C ALA A 43 -10.70 -10.38 17.55
N LYS A 44 -10.58 -9.77 16.37
CA LYS A 44 -10.89 -10.39 15.08
C LYS A 44 -9.74 -11.26 14.55
N MET A 45 -8.58 -11.20 15.16
CA MET A 45 -7.41 -11.94 14.71
C MET A 45 -7.27 -13.26 15.44
N PRO A 46 -6.85 -14.35 14.76
CA PRO A 46 -6.51 -15.60 15.43
C PRO A 46 -5.38 -15.43 16.45
N ALA A 47 -5.41 -16.22 17.53
CA ALA A 47 -4.43 -16.14 18.60
C ALA A 47 -2.99 -16.38 18.13
N ASP A 48 -2.78 -17.32 17.19
CA ASP A 48 -1.47 -17.59 16.61
C ASP A 48 -0.94 -16.43 15.78
N GLN A 49 -1.80 -15.67 15.12
CA GLN A 49 -1.43 -14.46 14.39
C GLN A 49 -0.98 -13.36 15.35
N LEU A 50 -1.70 -13.16 16.44
CA LEU A 50 -1.32 -12.18 17.47
C LEU A 50 0.04 -12.50 18.07
N ALA A 51 0.28 -13.77 18.45
CA ALA A 51 1.56 -14.23 18.98
C ALA A 51 2.69 -14.01 17.95
N TYR A 52 2.43 -14.28 16.67
CA TYR A 52 3.39 -14.06 15.59
C TYR A 52 3.77 -12.59 15.47
N MET A 53 2.80 -11.70 15.53
CA MET A 53 3.05 -10.26 15.41
C MET A 53 3.97 -9.74 16.51
N ASP A 54 3.87 -10.29 17.73
CA ASP A 54 4.75 -9.93 18.83
C ASP A 54 6.19 -10.38 18.61
N THR A 55 6.44 -11.34 17.73
CA THR A 55 7.79 -11.83 17.41
C THR A 55 8.47 -11.05 16.28
N LEU A 56 7.74 -10.18 15.57
CA LEU A 56 8.29 -9.45 14.43
C LEU A 56 9.27 -8.37 14.88
N PRO A 57 10.39 -8.19 14.13
CA PRO A 57 11.34 -7.12 14.48
C PRO A 57 10.70 -5.75 14.25
N LYS A 58 11.10 -4.79 15.08
CA LYS A 58 10.55 -3.42 15.06
C LYS A 58 10.80 -2.70 13.74
N TRP A 59 11.91 -2.98 13.06
CA TRP A 59 12.20 -2.37 11.76
C TRP A 59 11.18 -2.79 10.69
N LEU A 60 10.59 -3.96 10.83
CA LEU A 60 9.57 -4.45 9.92
C LEU A 60 8.29 -3.61 10.02
N ILE A 61 7.96 -3.14 11.21
CA ILE A 61 6.84 -2.22 11.42
C ILE A 61 7.07 -0.90 10.68
N GLY A 62 8.32 -0.43 10.65
CA GLY A 62 8.71 0.74 9.86
C GLY A 62 8.46 0.56 8.35
N PHE A 63 8.82 -0.59 7.80
CA PHE A 63 8.54 -0.90 6.39
C PHE A 63 7.05 -1.06 6.11
N TRP A 64 6.29 -1.60 7.04
CA TRP A 64 4.83 -1.63 6.94
C TRP A 64 4.26 -0.21 6.88
N ALA A 65 4.74 0.67 7.76
CA ALA A 65 4.35 2.09 7.74
C ALA A 65 4.67 2.75 6.40
N ILE A 66 5.86 2.53 5.86
CA ILE A 66 6.25 3.06 4.54
C ILE A 66 5.29 2.55 3.45
N GLY A 67 4.92 1.28 3.51
CA GLY A 67 4.00 0.69 2.55
C GLY A 67 2.64 1.36 2.56
N VAL A 68 2.00 1.45 3.71
CA VAL A 68 0.62 1.98 3.80
C VAL A 68 0.55 3.50 3.73
N TRP A 69 1.43 4.22 4.43
CA TRP A 69 1.43 5.68 4.43
C TRP A 69 2.00 6.24 3.12
N GLY A 70 3.01 5.59 2.56
CA GLY A 70 3.53 5.93 1.24
C GLY A 70 2.49 5.75 0.15
N GLY A 71 1.71 4.66 0.22
CA GLY A 71 0.60 4.42 -0.70
C GLY A 71 -0.51 5.45 -0.56
N LEU A 72 -0.87 5.83 0.67
CA LEU A 72 -1.85 6.88 0.92
C LEU A 72 -1.39 8.23 0.38
N ALA A 73 -0.14 8.61 0.66
CA ALA A 73 0.45 9.84 0.11
C ALA A 73 0.46 9.80 -1.42
N GLY A 74 0.81 8.65 -2.00
CA GLY A 74 0.78 8.45 -3.44
C GLY A 74 -0.61 8.65 -4.05
N ALA A 75 -1.65 8.11 -3.40
CA ALA A 75 -3.02 8.27 -3.84
C ALA A 75 -3.47 9.74 -3.82
N ILE A 76 -3.15 10.45 -2.73
CA ILE A 76 -3.45 11.87 -2.60
C ILE A 76 -2.72 12.69 -3.68
N LEU A 77 -1.43 12.43 -3.86
CA LEU A 77 -0.62 13.11 -4.87
C LEU A 77 -1.11 12.81 -6.28
N LEU A 78 -1.56 11.58 -6.56
CA LEU A 78 -2.15 11.21 -7.83
C LEU A 78 -3.43 12.00 -8.12
N LEU A 79 -4.31 12.13 -7.12
CA LEU A 79 -5.54 12.92 -7.23
C LEU A 79 -5.25 14.41 -7.38
N MET A 80 -4.13 14.89 -6.85
CA MET A 80 -3.64 16.26 -7.04
C MET A 80 -2.90 16.42 -8.38
N ARG A 81 -2.77 15.37 -9.15
CA ARG A 81 -2.01 15.33 -10.41
C ARG A 81 -0.56 15.75 -10.22
N ASN A 82 0.02 15.40 -9.07
CA ASN A 82 1.39 15.73 -8.72
C ASN A 82 2.33 14.58 -9.11
N ARG A 83 3.41 14.89 -9.82
CA ARG A 83 4.39 13.89 -10.28
C ARG A 83 5.09 13.14 -9.14
N TYR A 84 5.12 13.69 -7.93
CA TYR A 84 5.69 13.01 -6.77
C TYR A 84 4.89 11.78 -6.33
N ALA A 85 3.69 11.57 -6.90
CA ALA A 85 2.95 10.32 -6.73
C ALA A 85 3.79 9.10 -7.15
N VAL A 86 4.62 9.24 -8.17
CA VAL A 86 5.54 8.17 -8.63
C VAL A 86 6.49 7.77 -7.51
N TRP A 87 7.09 8.74 -6.84
CA TRP A 87 8.02 8.47 -5.73
C TRP A 87 7.31 7.86 -4.53
N ALA A 88 6.14 8.38 -4.18
CA ALA A 88 5.36 7.87 -3.05
C ALA A 88 4.92 6.42 -3.27
N PHE A 89 4.37 6.09 -4.44
CA PHE A 89 4.02 4.72 -4.79
C PHE A 89 5.24 3.82 -4.92
N GLY A 90 6.36 4.35 -5.42
CA GLY A 90 7.63 3.60 -5.48
C GLY A 90 8.13 3.21 -4.11
N LEU A 91 8.12 4.15 -3.15
CA LEU A 91 8.47 3.86 -1.76
C LEU A 91 7.52 2.86 -1.12
N SER A 92 6.22 3.00 -1.37
CA SER A 92 5.20 2.06 -0.91
C SER A 92 5.47 0.65 -1.42
N PHE A 93 5.78 0.53 -2.72
CA PHE A 93 6.08 -0.76 -3.36
C PHE A 93 7.33 -1.41 -2.75
N VAL A 94 8.40 -0.65 -2.58
CA VAL A 94 9.64 -1.14 -1.95
C VAL A 94 9.39 -1.59 -0.52
N GLY A 95 8.66 -0.78 0.26
CA GLY A 95 8.29 -1.13 1.63
C GLY A 95 7.48 -2.42 1.70
N ALA A 96 6.53 -2.59 0.80
CA ALA A 96 5.72 -3.80 0.71
C ALA A 96 6.57 -5.03 0.34
N ILE A 97 7.45 -4.90 -0.64
CA ILE A 97 8.34 -6.01 -1.04
C ILE A 97 9.24 -6.42 0.12
N ILE A 98 9.87 -5.49 0.80
CA ILE A 98 10.77 -5.80 1.91
C ILE A 98 9.99 -6.40 3.08
N GLY A 99 8.90 -5.77 3.48
CA GLY A 99 8.11 -6.23 4.62
C GLY A 99 7.45 -7.58 4.40
N ILE A 100 6.78 -7.74 3.28
CA ILE A 100 6.10 -9.00 2.93
C ILE A 100 7.11 -10.08 2.55
N GLY A 101 8.17 -9.71 1.84
CA GLY A 101 9.24 -10.63 1.48
C GLY A 101 9.91 -11.25 2.70
N TYR A 102 10.20 -10.46 3.72
CA TYR A 102 10.70 -10.98 4.98
C TYR A 102 9.75 -12.00 5.59
N GLN A 103 8.47 -11.68 5.65
CA GLN A 103 7.47 -12.56 6.22
C GLN A 103 7.32 -13.86 5.43
N LEU A 104 7.39 -13.81 4.10
CA LEU A 104 7.21 -15.00 3.26
C LEU A 104 8.44 -15.92 3.23
N PHE A 105 9.65 -15.36 3.30
CA PHE A 105 10.88 -16.12 3.06
C PHE A 105 11.75 -16.33 4.31
N VAL A 106 11.61 -15.51 5.33
CA VAL A 106 12.47 -15.53 6.53
C VAL A 106 11.68 -15.91 7.78
N ALA A 107 10.54 -15.28 8.00
CA ALA A 107 9.74 -15.50 9.19
C ALA A 107 8.96 -16.82 9.12
N LYS A 108 8.71 -17.40 10.29
CA LYS A 108 7.85 -18.59 10.42
C LYS A 108 6.40 -18.13 10.53
N ILE A 109 5.68 -18.20 9.43
CA ILE A 109 4.29 -17.76 9.37
C ILE A 109 3.38 -18.81 10.03
N PRO A 110 2.44 -18.40 10.93
CA PRO A 110 1.50 -19.35 11.52
C PRO A 110 0.53 -19.93 10.50
N ALA A 111 0.00 -21.11 10.80
CA ALA A 111 -0.88 -21.84 9.90
C ALA A 111 -2.12 -21.05 9.49
N SER A 112 -2.69 -20.26 10.39
CA SER A 112 -3.87 -19.44 10.10
C SER A 112 -3.61 -18.41 8.99
N MET A 113 -2.37 -17.94 8.83
CA MET A 113 -1.99 -16.98 7.79
C MET A 113 -1.64 -17.63 6.45
N LYS A 114 -1.53 -18.96 6.42
CA LYS A 114 -1.21 -19.73 5.19
C LYS A 114 -2.45 -20.26 4.50
N GLN A 115 -3.61 -20.17 5.13
CA GLN A 115 -4.85 -20.81 4.66
C GLN A 115 -5.77 -19.80 3.95
N GLY A 116 -6.40 -20.26 2.86
CA GLY A 116 -7.44 -19.53 2.16
C GLY A 116 -7.00 -18.14 1.67
N ALA A 117 -7.85 -17.16 1.87
CA ALA A 117 -7.60 -15.77 1.47
C ALA A 117 -6.38 -15.17 2.15
N ASN A 118 -6.09 -15.56 3.39
CA ASN A 118 -4.93 -15.05 4.13
C ASN A 118 -3.59 -15.46 3.48
N GLY A 119 -3.52 -16.63 2.87
CA GLY A 119 -2.33 -17.09 2.16
C GLY A 119 -2.09 -16.36 0.85
N ILE A 120 -3.14 -15.87 0.21
CA ILE A 120 -3.10 -15.16 -1.07
C ILE A 120 -2.87 -13.66 -0.86
N MET A 121 -3.36 -13.11 0.24
CA MET A 121 -3.38 -11.65 0.48
C MET A 121 -2.02 -10.97 0.35
N PRO A 122 -0.89 -11.51 0.86
CA PRO A 122 0.41 -10.87 0.67
C PRO A 122 0.76 -10.66 -0.80
N TRP A 123 0.47 -11.64 -1.65
CA TRP A 123 0.69 -11.54 -3.09
C TRP A 123 -0.20 -10.50 -3.74
N VAL A 124 -1.46 -10.42 -3.33
CA VAL A 124 -2.41 -9.40 -3.80
C VAL A 124 -1.91 -8.00 -3.46
N ILE A 125 -1.42 -7.79 -2.24
CA ILE A 125 -0.88 -6.49 -1.80
C ILE A 125 0.32 -6.08 -2.67
N ILE A 126 1.24 -6.98 -2.95
CA ILE A 126 2.41 -6.71 -3.79
C ILE A 126 1.97 -6.35 -5.22
N VAL A 127 1.05 -7.11 -5.79
CA VAL A 127 0.55 -6.87 -7.16
C VAL A 127 -0.15 -5.52 -7.25
N ILE A 128 -1.00 -5.19 -6.28
CA ILE A 128 -1.71 -3.91 -6.25
C ILE A 128 -0.73 -2.75 -6.11
N ALA A 129 0.28 -2.86 -5.24
CA ALA A 129 1.32 -1.85 -5.09
C ALA A 129 2.10 -1.65 -6.40
N ALA A 130 2.43 -2.73 -7.10
CA ALA A 130 3.09 -2.69 -8.40
C ALA A 130 2.22 -2.00 -9.45
N VAL A 131 0.92 -2.31 -9.48
CA VAL A 131 -0.03 -1.72 -10.43
C VAL A 131 -0.16 -0.21 -10.21
N PHE A 132 -0.31 0.24 -8.97
CA PHE A 132 -0.40 1.68 -8.69
C PHE A 132 0.89 2.41 -9.05
N TYR A 133 2.03 1.81 -8.75
CA TYR A 133 3.34 2.37 -9.13
C TYR A 133 3.48 2.48 -10.66
N TRP A 134 3.18 1.41 -11.36
CA TRP A 134 3.19 1.40 -12.83
C TRP A 134 2.23 2.43 -13.42
N TYR A 135 1.01 2.53 -12.86
CA TYR A 135 0.03 3.51 -13.30
C TYR A 135 0.55 4.94 -13.15
N ALA A 136 1.15 5.26 -12.00
CA ALA A 136 1.71 6.59 -11.74
C ALA A 136 2.84 6.94 -12.71
N ILE A 137 3.74 5.98 -13.00
CA ILE A 137 4.80 6.16 -14.00
C ILE A 137 4.21 6.44 -15.37
N THR A 138 3.21 5.66 -15.77
CA THR A 138 2.55 5.81 -17.07
C THR A 138 1.83 7.17 -17.16
N ALA A 139 1.15 7.58 -16.10
CA ALA A 139 0.47 8.87 -16.04
C ALA A 139 1.46 10.04 -16.15
N GLU A 140 2.62 9.93 -15.49
CA GLU A 140 3.67 10.95 -15.63
C GLU A 140 4.19 11.03 -17.06
N LYS A 141 4.46 9.88 -17.70
CA LYS A 141 4.92 9.82 -19.11
C LYS A 141 3.92 10.41 -20.09
N LYS A 142 2.63 10.30 -19.81
CA LYS A 142 1.57 10.85 -20.64
C LYS A 142 1.29 12.34 -20.36
N GLY A 143 2.03 12.95 -19.45
CA GLY A 143 1.85 14.36 -19.09
C GLY A 143 0.62 14.62 -18.22
N LEU A 144 0.04 13.59 -17.60
CA LEU A 144 -1.14 13.73 -16.73
C LEU A 144 -0.76 14.26 -15.35
N LEU A 145 0.47 14.10 -14.93
CA LEU A 145 1.02 14.57 -13.65
C LEU A 145 1.97 15.74 -13.89
N ARG A 146 2.01 16.67 -12.94
CA ARG A 146 2.81 17.90 -13.04
C ARG A 146 4.00 17.91 -12.10
#